data_17bf8edfc3fa2073b6b0a5dda5ff37c2
#
_entry.id   17bf8edfc3fa2073b6b0a5dda5ff37c2
#
_cell.length_a   1.000
_cell.length_b   1.000
_cell.length_c   1.000
_cell.angle_alpha   90.00
_cell.angle_beta   90.00
_cell.angle_gamma   90.00
#
_symmetry.space_group_name_H-M   'P 1'
#
loop_
_entity.id
_entity.type
_entity.pdbx_description
1 polymer ?
#
loop_
_entity_poly.entity_id
_entity_poly.type
_entity_poly.pdbx_seq_one_letter_code
_entity_poly.pdbx_strand_id
1 'polypeptide(L)'
;MKLNSAAEMMPVSWREFSLLHPFAPRDQAKGYEELITDLSQKLCTITGYDAISMQPNSGAQGEYAGLLTIADYHNSRGESHRNVCLIPTSAHGTNPASAQMVGWKVVPVNSADNGDIDIDDFKAKAELYSNELAGCMITYPSTHGVFEKTVHSVCDITHIHGGQVYIDGANMNAMVGLSRPGDLGGDVSHLNLHKTFCIPHGGGGPGMGPIGVKKHLKPHLPNNLQSKGSIGPVSAAPFGSPSLLPISWAYC
;
A
#
# COMPACT_ATOMS: atom_id res chain seq x y z
N MET A 1 0.26 -9.97 -15.69
CA MET A 1 -1.16 -10.27 -15.45
C MET A 1 -1.32 -11.78 -15.35
N LYS A 2 -2.00 -12.27 -14.33
CA LYS A 2 -2.25 -13.71 -14.17
C LYS A 2 -3.46 -14.14 -14.99
N LEU A 3 -3.45 -15.39 -15.47
CA LEU A 3 -4.61 -16.04 -16.03
C LEU A 3 -5.40 -16.68 -14.89
N ASN A 4 -6.67 -16.33 -14.79
CA ASN A 4 -7.58 -16.90 -13.79
C ASN A 4 -8.33 -18.10 -14.37
N SER A 5 -8.61 -19.09 -13.53
CA SER A 5 -9.52 -20.16 -13.89
C SER A 5 -10.97 -19.66 -13.89
N ALA A 6 -11.85 -20.35 -14.60
CA ALA A 6 -13.28 -20.05 -14.59
C ALA A 6 -13.87 -20.16 -13.17
N ALA A 7 -13.36 -21.09 -12.35
CA ALA A 7 -13.80 -21.28 -10.97
C ALA A 7 -13.52 -20.06 -10.07
N GLU A 8 -12.36 -19.41 -10.25
CA GLU A 8 -12.01 -18.21 -9.50
C GLU A 8 -12.81 -16.99 -9.96
N MET A 9 -13.12 -16.90 -11.26
CA MET A 9 -13.86 -15.80 -11.85
C MET A 9 -15.38 -15.89 -11.66
N MET A 10 -15.92 -17.10 -11.55
CA MET A 10 -17.35 -17.36 -11.52
C MET A 10 -18.12 -16.60 -10.43
N PRO A 11 -17.61 -16.48 -9.18
CA PRO A 11 -18.35 -15.83 -8.10
C PRO A 11 -18.78 -14.39 -8.41
N VAL A 12 -18.03 -13.63 -9.21
CA VAL A 12 -18.41 -12.25 -9.54
C VAL A 12 -19.67 -12.16 -10.40
N SER A 13 -20.07 -13.25 -11.07
CA SER A 13 -21.29 -13.32 -11.87
C SER A 13 -22.51 -13.78 -11.07
N TRP A 14 -22.33 -14.25 -9.85
CA TRP A 14 -23.46 -14.65 -9.00
C TRP A 14 -24.25 -13.43 -8.55
N ARG A 15 -25.57 -13.55 -8.56
CA ARG A 15 -26.48 -12.44 -8.27
C ARG A 15 -26.22 -11.80 -6.92
N GLU A 16 -25.86 -12.61 -5.92
CA GLU A 16 -25.56 -12.22 -4.55
C GLU A 16 -24.35 -11.28 -4.46
N PHE A 17 -23.42 -11.34 -5.41
CA PHE A 17 -22.25 -10.47 -5.51
C PHE A 17 -22.43 -9.37 -6.56
N SER A 18 -23.01 -9.69 -7.74
CA SER A 18 -23.05 -8.77 -8.88
C SER A 18 -24.12 -7.70 -8.78
N LEU A 19 -25.20 -7.94 -8.01
CA LEU A 19 -26.34 -7.03 -7.90
C LEU A 19 -26.36 -6.23 -6.59
N LEU A 20 -25.31 -6.34 -5.76
CA LEU A 20 -25.23 -5.60 -4.51
C LEU A 20 -24.67 -4.19 -4.76
N HIS A 21 -25.43 -3.17 -4.38
CA HIS A 21 -24.97 -1.79 -4.47
C HIS A 21 -23.88 -1.51 -3.40
N PRO A 22 -22.80 -0.76 -3.72
CA PRO A 22 -21.72 -0.48 -2.76
C PRO A 22 -22.15 0.23 -1.47
N PHE A 23 -23.27 0.93 -1.50
CA PHE A 23 -23.88 1.61 -0.36
C PHE A 23 -25.13 0.90 0.18
N ALA A 24 -25.30 -0.39 -0.11
CA ALA A 24 -26.35 -1.17 0.51
C ALA A 24 -26.22 -1.12 2.05
N PRO A 25 -27.35 -1.10 2.80
CA PRO A 25 -27.30 -1.17 4.26
C PRO A 25 -26.51 -2.39 4.74
N ARG A 26 -25.71 -2.21 5.78
CA ARG A 26 -24.77 -3.25 6.26
C ARG A 26 -25.48 -4.55 6.69
N ASP A 27 -26.68 -4.44 7.27
CA ASP A 27 -27.49 -5.60 7.64
C ASP A 27 -27.94 -6.45 6.44
N GLN A 28 -28.00 -5.85 5.25
CA GLN A 28 -28.31 -6.52 3.98
C GLN A 28 -27.05 -7.04 3.25
N ALA A 29 -25.85 -6.65 3.69
CA ALA A 29 -24.58 -6.95 3.04
C ALA A 29 -23.62 -7.79 3.93
N LYS A 30 -24.14 -8.49 4.93
CA LYS A 30 -23.34 -9.23 5.93
C LYS A 30 -22.34 -10.21 5.31
N GLY A 31 -22.78 -11.04 4.36
CA GLY A 31 -21.88 -12.00 3.72
C GLY A 31 -20.72 -11.33 2.98
N TYR A 32 -20.97 -10.16 2.40
CA TYR A 32 -19.91 -9.38 1.75
C TYR A 32 -18.95 -8.76 2.77
N GLU A 33 -19.46 -8.31 3.91
CA GLU A 33 -18.63 -7.79 5.02
C GLU A 33 -17.74 -8.88 5.63
N GLU A 34 -18.28 -10.09 5.79
CA GLU A 34 -17.52 -11.26 6.24
C GLU A 34 -16.40 -11.61 5.25
N LEU A 35 -16.71 -11.64 3.94
CA LEU A 35 -15.72 -11.87 2.88
C LEU A 35 -14.59 -10.82 2.92
N ILE A 36 -14.93 -9.54 3.02
CA ILE A 36 -13.94 -8.45 3.05
C ILE A 36 -13.08 -8.54 4.32
N THR A 37 -13.69 -8.89 5.45
CA THR A 37 -12.98 -9.05 6.73
C THR A 37 -11.99 -10.20 6.65
N ASP A 38 -12.42 -11.37 6.16
CA ASP A 38 -11.56 -12.54 6.02
C ASP A 38 -10.42 -12.28 5.02
N LEU A 39 -10.72 -11.69 3.85
CA LEU A 39 -9.68 -11.29 2.89
C LEU A 39 -8.69 -10.31 3.52
N SER A 40 -9.15 -9.33 4.29
CA SER A 40 -8.27 -8.38 4.97
C SER A 40 -7.33 -9.08 5.95
N GLN A 41 -7.83 -10.07 6.72
CA GLN A 41 -7.01 -10.87 7.63
C GLN A 41 -5.97 -11.72 6.89
N LYS A 42 -6.35 -12.35 5.78
CA LYS A 42 -5.41 -13.07 4.90
C LYS A 42 -4.31 -12.13 4.38
N LEU A 43 -4.67 -10.95 3.90
CA LEU A 43 -3.70 -9.98 3.43
C LEU A 43 -2.79 -9.47 4.56
N CYS A 44 -3.30 -9.25 5.78
CA CYS A 44 -2.46 -8.95 6.95
C CYS A 44 -1.42 -10.05 7.19
N THR A 45 -1.86 -11.32 7.17
CA THR A 45 -0.97 -12.47 7.36
C THR A 45 0.11 -12.57 6.28
N ILE A 46 -0.28 -12.37 5.02
CA ILE A 46 0.63 -12.44 3.86
C ILE A 46 1.67 -11.31 3.89
N THR A 47 1.29 -10.13 4.36
CA THR A 47 2.12 -8.92 4.27
C THR A 47 2.86 -8.57 5.55
N GLY A 48 2.44 -9.12 6.71
CA GLY A 48 2.99 -8.77 8.02
C GLY A 48 2.52 -7.41 8.55
N TYR A 49 1.42 -6.88 8.01
CA TYR A 49 0.77 -5.66 8.50
C TYR A 49 -0.34 -5.97 9.50
N ASP A 50 -0.72 -4.95 10.29
CA ASP A 50 -1.70 -5.06 11.37
C ASP A 50 -3.12 -4.66 10.94
N ALA A 51 -3.25 -3.94 9.83
CA ALA A 51 -4.55 -3.53 9.29
C ALA A 51 -4.48 -3.33 7.78
N ILE A 52 -5.61 -3.57 7.11
CA ILE A 52 -5.80 -3.33 5.68
C ILE A 52 -6.96 -2.36 5.47
N SER A 53 -6.79 -1.39 4.57
CA SER A 53 -7.89 -0.62 4.01
C SER A 53 -8.15 -1.06 2.57
N MET A 54 -9.36 -1.53 2.29
CA MET A 54 -9.81 -1.92 0.95
C MET A 54 -10.35 -0.73 0.14
N GLN A 55 -10.24 0.49 0.65
CA GLN A 55 -10.86 1.64 0.01
C GLN A 55 -10.19 2.06 -1.31
N PRO A 56 -8.84 2.05 -1.45
CA PRO A 56 -8.21 2.46 -2.70
C PRO A 56 -8.58 1.53 -3.86
N ASN A 57 -9.01 2.10 -4.99
CA ASN A 57 -9.46 1.38 -6.18
C ASN A 57 -8.43 1.32 -7.32
N SER A 58 -7.19 1.70 -7.04
CA SER A 58 -6.05 1.57 -7.95
C SER A 58 -4.74 1.60 -7.18
N GLY A 59 -3.63 1.18 -7.80
CA GLY A 59 -2.30 1.26 -7.21
C GLY A 59 -1.90 2.70 -6.86
N ALA A 60 -2.07 3.64 -7.80
CA ALA A 60 -1.77 5.05 -7.57
C ALA A 60 -2.61 5.67 -6.43
N GLN A 61 -3.89 5.27 -6.33
CA GLN A 61 -4.72 5.70 -5.20
C GLN A 61 -4.27 5.06 -3.89
N GLY A 62 -3.75 3.83 -3.93
CA GLY A 62 -3.11 3.18 -2.78
C GLY A 62 -1.85 3.91 -2.35
N GLU A 63 -0.98 4.32 -3.29
CA GLU A 63 0.18 5.16 -2.98
C GLU A 63 -0.24 6.44 -2.28
N TYR A 64 -1.17 7.17 -2.87
CA TYR A 64 -1.68 8.42 -2.30
C TYR A 64 -2.28 8.23 -0.90
N ALA A 65 -3.14 7.22 -0.72
CA ALA A 65 -3.74 6.90 0.57
C ALA A 65 -2.71 6.52 1.64
N GLY A 66 -1.68 5.75 1.27
CA GLY A 66 -0.59 5.38 2.17
C GLY A 66 0.22 6.59 2.64
N LEU A 67 0.54 7.49 1.73
CA LEU A 67 1.27 8.73 2.08
C LEU A 67 0.42 9.70 2.90
N LEU A 68 -0.89 9.82 2.60
CA LEU A 68 -1.82 10.58 3.44
C LEU A 68 -1.88 10.02 4.87
N THR A 69 -1.87 8.70 5.00
CA THR A 69 -1.85 8.02 6.31
C THR A 69 -0.59 8.40 7.11
N ILE A 70 0.57 8.43 6.46
CA ILE A 70 1.83 8.87 7.10
C ILE A 70 1.76 10.37 7.45
N ALA A 71 1.26 11.21 6.54
CA ALA A 71 1.14 12.65 6.78
C ALA A 71 0.23 12.95 7.98
N ASP A 72 -0.91 12.25 8.07
CA ASP A 72 -1.84 12.41 9.20
C ASP A 72 -1.23 11.91 10.52
N TYR A 73 -0.46 10.83 10.48
CA TYR A 73 0.30 10.36 11.64
C TYR A 73 1.25 11.44 12.15
N HIS A 74 2.06 12.05 11.29
CA HIS A 74 2.95 13.14 11.68
C HIS A 74 2.17 14.36 12.19
N ASN A 75 1.09 14.76 11.51
CA ASN A 75 0.23 15.87 11.92
C ASN A 75 -0.36 15.65 13.31
N SER A 76 -0.82 14.43 13.62
CA SER A 76 -1.39 14.09 14.93
C SER A 76 -0.41 14.21 16.09
N ARG A 77 0.89 14.18 15.78
CA ARG A 77 2.01 14.34 16.73
C ARG A 77 2.54 15.77 16.82
N GLY A 78 1.94 16.72 16.07
CA GLY A 78 2.45 18.10 15.98
C GLY A 78 3.69 18.24 15.08
N GLU A 79 3.96 17.24 14.24
CA GLU A 79 5.14 17.17 13.36
C GLU A 79 4.79 17.46 11.89
N SER A 80 3.86 18.39 11.64
CA SER A 80 3.42 18.78 10.29
C SER A 80 4.54 19.37 9.40
N HIS A 81 5.67 19.73 10.00
CA HIS A 81 6.88 20.17 9.31
C HIS A 81 7.62 19.03 8.60
N ARG A 82 7.32 17.76 8.91
CA ARG A 82 7.87 16.59 8.23
C ARG A 82 7.20 16.43 6.87
N ASN A 83 7.88 16.87 5.84
CA ASN A 83 7.37 16.89 4.47
C ASN A 83 8.41 16.49 3.41
N VAL A 84 9.52 15.91 3.83
CA VAL A 84 10.56 15.39 2.91
C VAL A 84 10.40 13.88 2.75
N CYS A 85 10.44 13.42 1.49
CA CYS A 85 10.40 12.02 1.12
C CYS A 85 11.66 11.63 0.35
N LEU A 86 12.42 10.67 0.87
CA LEU A 86 13.57 10.09 0.16
C LEU A 86 13.08 9.01 -0.80
N ILE A 87 13.43 9.13 -2.07
CA ILE A 87 12.99 8.19 -3.11
C ILE A 87 14.21 7.79 -3.96
N PRO A 88 14.58 6.49 -4.02
CA PRO A 88 15.64 6.03 -4.89
C PRO A 88 15.34 6.33 -6.36
N THR A 89 16.36 6.67 -7.14
CA THR A 89 16.24 6.93 -8.58
C THR A 89 15.76 5.70 -9.37
N SER A 90 15.91 4.52 -8.79
CA SER A 90 15.39 3.25 -9.31
C SER A 90 13.90 3.01 -9.02
N ALA A 91 13.24 3.85 -8.19
CA ALA A 91 11.84 3.67 -7.84
C ALA A 91 10.91 3.86 -9.05
N HIS A 92 9.70 3.31 -8.96
CA HIS A 92 8.68 3.50 -9.98
C HIS A 92 8.32 4.99 -10.12
N GLY A 93 8.13 5.46 -11.36
CA GLY A 93 7.87 6.89 -11.65
C GLY A 93 6.62 7.47 -10.99
N THR A 94 5.67 6.63 -10.53
CA THR A 94 4.49 7.09 -9.78
C THR A 94 4.82 7.48 -8.33
N ASN A 95 5.88 6.95 -7.74
CA ASN A 95 6.23 7.24 -6.35
C ASN A 95 6.52 8.73 -6.12
N PRO A 96 7.40 9.39 -6.89
CA PRO A 96 7.60 10.84 -6.74
C PRO A 96 6.34 11.66 -7.03
N ALA A 97 5.52 11.25 -7.99
CA ALA A 97 4.25 11.93 -8.28
C ALA A 97 3.28 11.86 -7.10
N SER A 98 3.14 10.68 -6.47
CA SER A 98 2.28 10.49 -5.29
C SER A 98 2.78 11.30 -4.09
N ALA A 99 4.09 11.37 -3.87
CA ALA A 99 4.68 12.20 -2.82
C ALA A 99 4.40 13.71 -3.04
N GLN A 100 4.51 14.18 -4.28
CA GLN A 100 4.16 15.55 -4.63
C GLN A 100 2.66 15.85 -4.44
N MET A 101 1.78 14.89 -4.73
CA MET A 101 0.33 15.04 -4.55
C MET A 101 -0.07 15.26 -3.08
N VAL A 102 0.67 14.70 -2.12
CA VAL A 102 0.45 14.96 -0.69
C VAL A 102 1.20 16.21 -0.19
N GLY A 103 1.84 16.96 -1.08
CA GLY A 103 2.55 18.20 -0.77
C GLY A 103 3.98 17.99 -0.26
N TRP A 104 4.57 16.82 -0.45
CA TRP A 104 5.91 16.54 0.03
C TRP A 104 6.99 16.90 -0.99
N LYS A 105 8.14 17.31 -0.47
CA LYS A 105 9.37 17.53 -1.23
C LYS A 105 10.05 16.20 -1.48
N VAL A 106 10.22 15.84 -2.75
CA VAL A 106 10.95 14.65 -3.16
C VAL A 106 12.44 14.94 -3.16
N VAL A 107 13.22 14.11 -2.46
CA VAL A 107 14.68 14.12 -2.47
C VAL A 107 15.14 12.79 -3.07
N PRO A 108 15.71 12.81 -4.30
CA PRO A 108 16.17 11.59 -4.94
C PRO A 108 17.40 11.03 -4.21
N VAL A 109 17.48 9.70 -4.13
CA VAL A 109 18.64 8.96 -3.62
C VAL A 109 19.28 8.21 -4.77
N ASN A 110 20.58 8.27 -4.88
CA ASN A 110 21.31 7.62 -5.96
C ASN A 110 21.25 6.08 -5.83
N SER A 111 21.48 5.41 -6.94
CA SER A 111 21.73 3.98 -6.98
C SER A 111 23.24 3.74 -7.06
N ALA A 112 23.72 2.69 -6.38
CA ALA A 112 25.08 2.20 -6.48
C ALA A 112 25.32 1.53 -7.85
N ASP A 113 26.57 1.25 -8.21
CA ASP A 113 26.95 0.64 -9.49
C ASP A 113 26.31 -0.74 -9.73
N ASN A 114 25.99 -1.46 -8.66
CA ASN A 114 25.32 -2.77 -8.70
C ASN A 114 23.79 -2.65 -8.85
N GLY A 115 23.23 -1.43 -8.85
CA GLY A 115 21.80 -1.14 -8.97
C GLY A 115 21.05 -1.12 -7.63
N ASP A 116 21.71 -1.39 -6.50
CA ASP A 116 21.14 -1.23 -5.17
C ASP A 116 21.00 0.26 -4.80
N ILE A 117 20.27 0.55 -3.74
CA ILE A 117 20.22 1.90 -3.16
C ILE A 117 21.62 2.23 -2.62
N ASP A 118 22.14 3.39 -3.00
CA ASP A 118 23.38 3.92 -2.40
C ASP A 118 23.12 4.29 -0.93
N ILE A 119 23.57 3.41 -0.04
CA ILE A 119 23.29 3.54 1.40
C ILE A 119 23.98 4.74 2.04
N ASP A 120 25.15 5.13 1.54
CA ASP A 120 25.89 6.29 2.05
C ASP A 120 25.18 7.59 1.65
N ASP A 121 24.73 7.69 0.41
CA ASP A 121 23.90 8.81 -0.07
C ASP A 121 22.55 8.87 0.67
N PHE A 122 21.92 7.72 0.89
CA PHE A 122 20.67 7.63 1.65
C PHE A 122 20.84 8.16 3.08
N LYS A 123 21.89 7.70 3.77
CA LYS A 123 22.23 8.11 5.14
C LYS A 123 22.51 9.60 5.21
N ALA A 124 23.36 10.11 4.33
CA ALA A 124 23.72 11.53 4.31
C ALA A 124 22.47 12.43 4.12
N LYS A 125 21.54 12.01 3.25
CA LYS A 125 20.29 12.74 3.03
C LYS A 125 19.32 12.60 4.19
N ALA A 126 19.22 11.44 4.82
CA ALA A 126 18.39 11.25 6.00
C ALA A 126 18.88 12.12 7.18
N GLU A 127 20.19 12.22 7.37
CA GLU A 127 20.80 13.11 8.37
C GLU A 127 20.53 14.57 8.04
N LEU A 128 20.74 14.98 6.80
CA LEU A 128 20.53 16.37 6.34
C LEU A 128 19.08 16.84 6.56
N TYR A 129 18.12 15.98 6.30
CA TYR A 129 16.68 16.29 6.42
C TYR A 129 16.04 15.69 7.68
N SER A 130 16.82 15.33 8.69
CA SER A 130 16.34 14.61 9.88
C SER A 130 15.10 15.23 10.54
N ASN A 131 15.06 16.56 10.65
CA ASN A 131 13.91 17.25 11.23
C ASN A 131 12.68 17.30 10.31
N GLU A 132 12.88 17.21 8.99
CA GLU A 132 11.83 17.36 7.98
C GLU A 132 11.44 16.02 7.34
N LEU A 133 12.13 14.91 7.67
CA LEU A 133 11.93 13.62 7.05
C LEU A 133 10.55 13.07 7.41
N ALA A 134 9.65 13.04 6.44
CA ALA A 134 8.35 12.37 6.56
C ALA A 134 8.47 10.87 6.36
N GLY A 135 9.32 10.47 5.43
CA GLY A 135 9.57 9.06 5.15
C GLY A 135 10.36 8.79 3.89
N CYS A 136 10.44 7.52 3.53
CA CYS A 136 10.98 7.10 2.25
C CYS A 136 9.97 6.24 1.49
N MET A 137 10.08 6.20 0.16
CA MET A 137 9.37 5.25 -0.70
C MET A 137 10.39 4.38 -1.41
N ILE A 138 10.33 3.08 -1.18
CA ILE A 138 11.21 2.09 -1.80
C ILE A 138 10.37 1.01 -2.50
N THR A 139 10.88 0.49 -3.60
CA THR A 139 10.30 -0.68 -4.28
C THR A 139 11.09 -1.92 -3.87
N TYR A 140 10.41 -2.97 -3.41
CA TYR A 140 11.08 -4.20 -3.00
C TYR A 140 10.29 -5.45 -3.42
N PRO A 141 10.90 -6.44 -4.12
CA PRO A 141 12.24 -6.35 -4.73
C PRO A 141 12.37 -5.11 -5.63
N SER A 142 13.60 -4.63 -5.86
CA SER A 142 13.83 -3.41 -6.64
C SER A 142 13.27 -3.53 -8.07
N THR A 143 13.14 -2.41 -8.77
CA THR A 143 12.71 -2.39 -10.18
C THR A 143 13.66 -3.16 -11.10
N HIS A 144 14.90 -3.41 -10.64
CA HIS A 144 15.87 -4.27 -11.33
C HIS A 144 15.67 -5.77 -11.00
N GLY A 145 14.69 -6.12 -10.18
CA GLY A 145 14.40 -7.50 -9.77
C GLY A 145 15.35 -8.05 -8.69
N VAL A 146 16.03 -7.19 -7.96
CA VAL A 146 17.01 -7.57 -6.95
C VAL A 146 16.41 -7.48 -5.55
N PHE A 147 16.63 -8.51 -4.74
CA PHE A 147 16.39 -8.48 -3.29
C PHE A 147 17.59 -7.82 -2.61
N GLU A 148 17.53 -6.51 -2.44
CA GLU A 148 18.61 -5.73 -1.85
C GLU A 148 18.85 -6.14 -0.41
N LYS A 149 20.11 -6.48 -0.07
CA LYS A 149 20.51 -6.88 1.30
C LYS A 149 20.42 -5.72 2.28
N THR A 150 20.49 -4.50 1.78
CA THR A 150 20.49 -3.25 2.56
C THR A 150 19.11 -2.75 2.95
N VAL A 151 18.02 -3.43 2.55
CA VAL A 151 16.64 -2.98 2.82
C VAL A 151 16.38 -2.69 4.29
N HIS A 152 16.84 -3.56 5.19
CA HIS A 152 16.70 -3.34 6.64
C HIS A 152 17.42 -2.07 7.09
N SER A 153 18.64 -1.83 6.59
CA SER A 153 19.40 -0.61 6.93
C SER A 153 18.69 0.65 6.45
N VAL A 154 18.07 0.63 5.26
CA VAL A 154 17.26 1.75 4.74
C VAL A 154 16.07 2.02 5.66
N CYS A 155 15.37 0.98 6.10
CA CYS A 155 14.25 1.10 7.02
C CYS A 155 14.72 1.68 8.38
N ASP A 156 15.78 1.12 8.95
CA ASP A 156 16.32 1.56 10.25
C ASP A 156 16.76 3.02 10.21
N ILE A 157 17.50 3.42 9.17
CA ILE A 157 17.94 4.82 8.99
C ILE A 157 16.72 5.74 8.93
N THR A 158 15.70 5.37 8.17
CA THR A 158 14.46 6.18 8.07
C THR A 158 13.80 6.35 9.44
N HIS A 159 13.65 5.27 10.19
CA HIS A 159 13.04 5.29 11.52
C HIS A 159 13.85 6.08 12.55
N ILE A 160 15.20 5.93 12.54
CA ILE A 160 16.11 6.69 13.43
C ILE A 160 15.91 8.21 13.25
N HIS A 161 15.65 8.65 12.03
CA HIS A 161 15.39 10.06 11.72
C HIS A 161 13.90 10.46 11.80
N GLY A 162 13.04 9.60 12.36
CA GLY A 162 11.62 9.86 12.65
C GLY A 162 10.68 9.72 11.45
N GLY A 163 11.19 9.34 10.28
CA GLY A 163 10.39 9.08 9.08
C GLY A 163 9.68 7.73 9.13
N GLN A 164 8.74 7.52 8.19
CA GLN A 164 8.03 6.25 8.00
C GLN A 164 8.44 5.60 6.68
N VAL A 165 8.42 4.28 6.64
CA VAL A 165 8.83 3.51 5.46
C VAL A 165 7.63 3.07 4.65
N TYR A 166 7.53 3.57 3.41
CA TYR A 166 6.60 3.09 2.42
C TYR A 166 7.31 2.09 1.50
N ILE A 167 6.90 0.82 1.55
CA ILE A 167 7.36 -0.20 0.60
C ILE A 167 6.33 -0.34 -0.52
N ASP A 168 6.73 -0.02 -1.74
CA ASP A 168 5.90 -0.30 -2.91
C ASP A 168 5.78 -1.82 -3.10
N GLY A 169 4.67 -2.34 -2.61
CA GLY A 169 4.28 -3.75 -2.65
C GLY A 169 3.33 -4.07 -3.80
N ALA A 170 3.30 -3.26 -4.85
CA ALA A 170 2.40 -3.44 -5.99
C ALA A 170 2.42 -4.86 -6.56
N ASN A 171 3.59 -5.51 -6.58
CA ASN A 171 3.76 -6.88 -7.03
C ASN A 171 4.46 -7.72 -5.96
N MET A 172 3.71 -8.63 -5.35
CA MET A 172 4.22 -9.55 -4.33
C MET A 172 4.54 -10.95 -4.85
N ASN A 173 4.56 -11.18 -6.17
CA ASN A 173 4.75 -12.52 -6.73
C ASN A 173 6.05 -13.20 -6.27
N ALA A 174 7.10 -12.42 -6.04
CA ALA A 174 8.40 -12.93 -5.57
C ALA A 174 8.51 -13.01 -4.04
N MET A 175 7.53 -12.51 -3.30
CA MET A 175 7.61 -12.37 -1.83
C MET A 175 6.68 -13.32 -1.07
N VAL A 176 5.49 -13.60 -1.61
CA VAL A 176 4.48 -14.40 -0.89
C VAL A 176 5.05 -15.74 -0.45
N GLY A 177 4.95 -16.01 0.85
CA GLY A 177 5.48 -17.24 1.46
C GLY A 177 6.98 -17.23 1.76
N LEU A 178 7.72 -16.21 1.31
CA LEU A 178 9.18 -16.09 1.50
C LEU A 178 9.56 -14.92 2.39
N SER A 179 8.97 -13.75 2.17
CA SER A 179 9.20 -12.54 2.98
C SER A 179 7.95 -11.67 3.00
N ARG A 180 7.84 -10.84 4.03
CA ARG A 180 6.69 -9.96 4.23
C ARG A 180 7.17 -8.52 4.38
N PRO A 181 6.61 -7.54 3.62
CA PRO A 181 7.08 -6.15 3.67
C PRO A 181 7.01 -5.54 5.07
N GLY A 182 5.99 -5.92 5.87
CA GLY A 182 5.89 -5.47 7.25
C GLY A 182 7.02 -5.99 8.15
N ASP A 183 7.61 -7.15 7.87
CA ASP A 183 8.73 -7.71 8.64
C ASP A 183 10.08 -7.15 8.20
N LEU A 184 10.16 -6.63 6.97
CA LEU A 184 11.35 -5.95 6.45
C LEU A 184 11.54 -4.55 7.05
N GLY A 185 10.54 -4.03 7.77
CA GLY A 185 10.56 -2.70 8.35
C GLY A 185 9.62 -1.71 7.65
N GLY A 186 8.78 -2.17 6.72
CA GLY A 186 7.77 -1.35 6.09
C GLY A 186 6.64 -0.96 7.04
N ASP A 187 6.27 0.32 7.05
CA ASP A 187 5.14 0.83 7.83
C ASP A 187 3.84 0.84 7.02
N VAL A 188 3.96 1.04 5.72
CA VAL A 188 2.85 1.05 4.75
C VAL A 188 3.27 0.37 3.45
N SER A 189 2.33 -0.36 2.84
CA SER A 189 2.43 -0.80 1.44
C SER A 189 1.06 -0.73 0.77
N HIS A 190 1.03 -0.49 -0.55
CA HIS A 190 -0.14 -0.82 -1.34
C HIS A 190 0.04 -2.17 -2.04
N LEU A 191 -1.07 -2.81 -2.37
CA LEU A 191 -1.11 -4.09 -3.06
C LEU A 191 -1.95 -3.94 -4.33
N ASN A 192 -1.39 -4.28 -5.49
CA ASN A 192 -2.19 -4.34 -6.69
C ASN A 192 -2.82 -5.73 -6.83
N LEU A 193 -4.12 -5.85 -6.48
CA LEU A 193 -4.80 -7.15 -6.51
C LEU A 193 -4.83 -7.75 -7.92
N HIS A 194 -4.74 -6.92 -8.97
CA HIS A 194 -4.63 -7.36 -10.36
C HIS A 194 -3.24 -7.91 -10.76
N LYS A 195 -2.28 -7.91 -9.85
CA LYS A 195 -0.96 -8.54 -10.06
C LYS A 195 -0.91 -9.89 -9.34
N THR A 196 -0.66 -9.90 -8.06
CA THR A 196 -0.46 -11.13 -7.28
C THR A 196 -1.75 -11.84 -6.92
N PHE A 197 -2.84 -11.10 -6.73
CA PHE A 197 -4.11 -11.60 -6.18
C PHE A 197 -5.23 -11.76 -7.22
N CYS A 198 -4.87 -11.85 -8.46
CA CYS A 198 -5.64 -12.42 -9.57
C CYS A 198 -6.88 -11.68 -10.06
N ILE A 199 -7.26 -10.50 -9.56
CA ILE A 199 -8.38 -9.80 -10.16
C ILE A 199 -8.06 -9.39 -11.60
N PRO A 200 -9.05 -9.34 -12.51
CA PRO A 200 -8.84 -8.82 -13.85
C PRO A 200 -8.61 -7.31 -13.80
N HIS A 201 -7.80 -6.79 -14.75
CA HIS A 201 -7.58 -5.35 -14.93
C HIS A 201 -8.02 -4.86 -16.30
N GLY A 202 -8.09 -5.76 -17.29
CA GLY A 202 -8.72 -5.55 -18.59
C GLY A 202 -8.19 -4.33 -19.37
N GLY A 203 -6.89 -4.05 -19.28
CA GLY A 203 -6.30 -2.89 -19.94
C GLY A 203 -6.65 -1.54 -19.29
N GLY A 204 -6.99 -1.53 -18.00
CA GLY A 204 -7.32 -0.34 -17.22
C GLY A 204 -8.75 -0.34 -16.68
N GLY A 205 -9.39 -1.51 -16.63
CA GLY A 205 -10.70 -1.71 -16.00
C GLY A 205 -10.67 -1.53 -14.48
N PRO A 206 -11.74 -1.93 -13.78
CA PRO A 206 -11.85 -1.76 -12.34
C PRO A 206 -10.67 -2.41 -11.64
N GLY A 207 -10.08 -1.71 -10.69
CA GLY A 207 -8.91 -2.13 -9.95
C GLY A 207 -9.11 -2.08 -8.45
N MET A 208 -8.16 -2.66 -7.73
CA MET A 208 -8.06 -2.59 -6.29
C MET A 208 -6.60 -2.39 -5.91
N GLY A 209 -6.34 -1.40 -5.08
CA GLY A 209 -5.03 -1.08 -4.53
C GLY A 209 -5.09 -0.92 -3.01
N PRO A 210 -5.53 -1.95 -2.25
CA PRO A 210 -5.62 -1.85 -0.81
C PRO A 210 -4.26 -1.48 -0.19
N ILE A 211 -4.29 -0.77 0.93
CA ILE A 211 -3.10 -0.46 1.71
C ILE A 211 -3.07 -1.29 2.99
N GLY A 212 -1.88 -1.84 3.28
CA GLY A 212 -1.56 -2.47 4.56
C GLY A 212 -0.71 -1.53 5.40
N VAL A 213 -0.98 -1.48 6.71
CA VAL A 213 -0.27 -0.58 7.64
C VAL A 213 0.09 -1.27 8.94
N LYS A 214 1.18 -0.81 9.57
CA LYS A 214 1.55 -1.18 10.93
C LYS A 214 0.60 -0.57 11.96
N LYS A 215 0.58 -1.14 13.16
CA LYS A 215 -0.37 -0.84 14.24
C LYS A 215 -0.49 0.65 14.55
N HIS A 216 0.61 1.39 14.59
CA HIS A 216 0.60 2.81 14.91
C HIS A 216 -0.06 3.69 13.83
N LEU A 217 -0.10 3.21 12.58
CA LEU A 217 -0.74 3.90 11.47
C LEU A 217 -2.22 3.51 11.28
N LYS A 218 -2.69 2.46 11.95
CA LYS A 218 -4.10 2.01 11.83
C LYS A 218 -5.14 3.10 12.12
N PRO A 219 -4.99 3.99 13.14
CA PRO A 219 -5.94 5.07 13.38
C PRO A 219 -6.03 6.09 12.24
N HIS A 220 -5.00 6.17 11.39
CA HIS A 220 -4.81 7.14 10.32
C HIS A 220 -5.27 6.64 8.95
N LEU A 221 -5.91 5.47 8.88
CA LEU A 221 -6.45 4.92 7.63
C LEU A 221 -7.61 5.80 7.08
N PRO A 222 -7.89 5.71 5.76
CA PRO A 222 -9.00 6.41 5.15
C PRO A 222 -10.35 6.11 5.83
N ASN A 223 -11.10 7.16 6.11
CA ASN A 223 -12.43 7.10 6.71
C ASN A 223 -13.52 7.05 5.63
N ASN A 224 -14.64 6.42 5.92
CA ASN A 224 -15.85 6.48 5.11
C ASN A 224 -17.08 6.22 5.99
N LEU A 225 -18.27 6.13 5.38
CA LEU A 225 -19.53 5.88 6.10
C LEU A 225 -19.56 4.55 6.89
N GLN A 226 -18.68 3.61 6.55
CA GLN A 226 -18.66 2.26 7.14
C GLN A 226 -17.37 1.94 7.91
N SER A 227 -16.31 2.72 7.75
CA SER A 227 -15.05 2.56 8.49
C SER A 227 -14.65 3.85 9.18
N LYS A 228 -13.95 3.73 10.30
CA LYS A 228 -13.40 4.86 11.03
C LYS A 228 -11.91 5.00 10.74
N GLY A 229 -11.49 6.21 10.49
CA GLY A 229 -10.10 6.61 10.32
C GLY A 229 -10.02 8.12 10.48
N SER A 230 -8.85 8.75 10.43
CA SER A 230 -8.71 10.19 10.61
C SER A 230 -8.63 10.97 9.32
N ILE A 231 -8.16 10.38 8.24
CA ILE A 231 -8.18 11.04 6.93
C ILE A 231 -9.52 10.84 6.21
N GLY A 232 -9.85 11.76 5.29
CA GLY A 232 -11.06 11.65 4.48
C GLY A 232 -11.07 10.43 3.54
N PRO A 233 -12.21 10.18 2.88
CA PRO A 233 -12.31 9.08 1.92
C PRO A 233 -11.41 9.35 0.70
N VAL A 234 -10.73 8.30 0.22
CA VAL A 234 -9.92 8.35 -1.01
C VAL A 234 -10.66 7.79 -2.22
N SER A 235 -11.78 7.11 -2.01
CA SER A 235 -12.71 6.70 -3.06
C SER A 235 -14.15 6.87 -2.60
N ALA A 236 -15.09 6.95 -3.56
CA ALA A 236 -16.50 7.13 -3.26
C ALA A 236 -17.10 5.91 -2.54
N ALA A 237 -16.76 4.69 -3.00
CA ALA A 237 -17.26 3.47 -2.39
C ALA A 237 -16.41 3.07 -1.16
N PRO A 238 -17.03 2.48 -0.13
CA PRO A 238 -16.34 2.10 1.11
C PRO A 238 -15.18 1.12 0.92
N PHE A 239 -15.25 0.28 -0.10
CA PHE A 239 -14.33 -0.82 -0.37
C PHE A 239 -13.79 -0.80 -1.81
N GLY A 240 -13.57 0.38 -2.38
CA GLY A 240 -13.04 0.54 -3.74
C GLY A 240 -13.96 -0.06 -4.82
N SER A 241 -13.50 -1.07 -5.54
CA SER A 241 -14.29 -1.84 -6.52
C SER A 241 -14.63 -3.22 -5.95
N PRO A 242 -15.59 -3.33 -5.01
CA PRO A 242 -15.75 -4.52 -4.19
C PRO A 242 -16.26 -5.74 -4.95
N SER A 243 -16.90 -5.56 -6.10
CA SER A 243 -17.41 -6.67 -6.93
C SER A 243 -16.32 -7.63 -7.40
N LEU A 244 -15.05 -7.22 -7.37
CA LEU A 244 -13.90 -8.05 -7.77
C LEU A 244 -13.28 -8.83 -6.60
N LEU A 245 -13.57 -8.46 -5.36
CA LEU A 245 -12.96 -9.06 -4.17
C LEU A 245 -13.23 -10.55 -4.00
N PRO A 246 -14.40 -11.10 -4.44
CA PRO A 246 -14.61 -12.55 -4.41
C PRO A 246 -13.54 -13.36 -5.13
N ILE A 247 -12.94 -12.79 -6.20
CA ILE A 247 -11.86 -13.45 -6.96
C ILE A 247 -10.61 -13.60 -6.08
N SER A 248 -10.13 -12.51 -5.48
CA SER A 248 -8.97 -12.55 -4.59
C SER A 248 -9.25 -13.41 -3.34
N TRP A 249 -10.46 -13.35 -2.82
CA TRP A 249 -10.86 -14.15 -1.67
C TRP A 249 -10.85 -15.66 -1.97
N ALA A 250 -11.38 -16.06 -3.13
CA ALA A 250 -11.36 -17.45 -3.56
C ALA A 250 -9.94 -17.95 -3.90
N TYR A 251 -9.06 -17.04 -4.34
CA TYR A 251 -7.67 -17.34 -4.66
C TYR A 251 -6.80 -17.55 -3.41
N CYS A 252 -7.02 -16.76 -2.35
CA CYS A 252 -6.30 -16.85 -1.08
C CYS A 252 -6.87 -17.91 -0.15
#